data_cd7bc2f6aa08fef2dfc497098adb566c
#
_entry.id   cd7bc2f6aa08fef2dfc497098adb566c
#
_cell.length_a   1.000
_cell.length_b   1.000
_cell.length_c   1.000
_cell.angle_alpha   90.00
_cell.angle_beta   90.00
_cell.angle_gamma   90.00
#
_symmetry.space_group_name_H-M   'P 1'
#
loop_
_entity.id
_entity.type
_entity.pdbx_description
1 polymer ?
#
loop_
_entity_poly.entity_id
_entity_poly.type
_entity_poly.pdbx_seq_one_letter_code
_entity_poly.pdbx_strand_id
1 'polypeptide(L)'
;MERISIELGSGLTLSALTGGSGQPLIMIPGWSQTAAEWQKNAETLTEHRRVIALDMRGHGESDKPNYGYRVGRLAKDLSEVLDKLGLSSVDLLGHSMGCAVIWAYLDLFGPNRVQRLVLVDQAPCMFPQAQWSDEQRSRFGCFYQTADDVDEFAKNVLAASDRE
;
A
#
# COMPACT_ATOMS: atom_id res chain seq x y z
N MET A 1 -19.67 -6.41 0.14
CA MET A 1 -18.49 -6.52 -0.75
C MET A 1 -18.23 -7.99 -1.05
N GLU A 2 -17.76 -8.29 -2.23
CA GLU A 2 -17.36 -9.64 -2.66
C GLU A 2 -15.82 -9.76 -2.71
N ARG A 3 -15.31 -10.97 -2.62
CA ARG A 3 -13.89 -11.24 -2.76
C ARG A 3 -13.60 -11.66 -4.19
N ILE A 4 -12.56 -11.08 -4.77
CA ILE A 4 -12.06 -11.41 -6.12
C ILE A 4 -10.60 -11.82 -6.05
N SER A 5 -10.17 -12.62 -7.03
CA SER A 5 -8.78 -13.00 -7.25
C SER A 5 -8.26 -12.33 -8.52
N ILE A 6 -7.06 -11.77 -8.46
CA ILE A 6 -6.42 -11.03 -9.55
C ILE A 6 -5.08 -11.69 -9.84
N GLU A 7 -5.00 -12.46 -10.93
CA GLU A 7 -3.76 -13.10 -11.36
C GLU A 7 -2.85 -12.09 -12.06
N LEU A 8 -1.67 -11.85 -11.50
CA LEU A 8 -0.65 -10.96 -12.04
C LEU A 8 0.17 -11.65 -13.14
N GLY A 9 0.91 -10.87 -13.92
CA GLY A 9 1.77 -11.38 -15.00
C GLY A 9 2.88 -12.33 -14.54
N SER A 10 3.22 -12.32 -13.25
CA SER A 10 4.17 -13.23 -12.62
C SER A 10 3.58 -14.59 -12.23
N GLY A 11 2.28 -14.83 -12.46
CA GLY A 11 1.55 -15.99 -11.96
C GLY A 11 1.14 -15.91 -10.48
N LEU A 12 1.48 -14.80 -9.80
CA LEU A 12 1.07 -14.55 -8.42
C LEU A 12 -0.36 -14.03 -8.41
N THR A 13 -1.17 -14.51 -7.48
CA THR A 13 -2.56 -14.07 -7.30
C THR A 13 -2.68 -13.12 -6.11
N LEU A 14 -3.24 -11.94 -6.36
CA LEU A 14 -3.68 -11.04 -5.29
C LEU A 14 -5.18 -11.21 -5.06
N SER A 15 -5.57 -11.08 -3.80
CA SER A 15 -6.97 -11.02 -3.37
C SER A 15 -7.39 -9.58 -3.16
N ALA A 16 -8.66 -9.30 -3.41
CA ALA A 16 -9.26 -8.01 -3.09
C ALA A 16 -10.71 -8.15 -2.65
N LEU A 17 -11.17 -7.24 -1.79
CA LEU A 17 -12.59 -7.02 -1.53
C LEU A 17 -13.09 -5.91 -2.45
N THR A 18 -14.13 -6.17 -3.21
CA THR A 18 -14.71 -5.17 -4.14
C THR A 18 -16.22 -5.02 -3.96
N GLY A 19 -16.73 -3.84 -4.30
CA GLY A 19 -18.15 -3.55 -4.27
C GLY A 19 -18.45 -2.17 -4.82
N GLY A 20 -19.75 -1.89 -5.04
CA GLY A 20 -20.20 -0.63 -5.59
C GLY A 20 -19.95 -0.48 -7.09
N SER A 21 -20.19 0.73 -7.60
CA SER A 21 -20.01 1.07 -9.01
C SER A 21 -19.56 2.53 -9.19
N GLY A 22 -19.18 2.91 -10.41
CA GLY A 22 -18.70 4.26 -10.72
C GLY A 22 -17.18 4.40 -10.70
N GLN A 23 -16.66 5.57 -10.30
CA GLN A 23 -15.21 5.85 -10.31
C GLN A 23 -14.46 4.87 -9.39
N PRO A 24 -13.48 4.13 -9.92
CA PRO A 24 -12.70 3.18 -9.11
C PRO A 24 -11.89 3.86 -8.02
N LEU A 25 -11.95 3.31 -6.82
CA LEU A 25 -11.10 3.64 -5.68
C LEU A 25 -10.33 2.39 -5.25
N ILE A 26 -9.01 2.40 -5.43
CA ILE A 26 -8.13 1.36 -4.93
C ILE A 26 -7.69 1.75 -3.51
N MET A 27 -7.89 0.83 -2.56
CA MET A 27 -7.51 1.01 -1.16
C MET A 27 -6.36 0.05 -0.82
N ILE A 28 -5.24 0.60 -0.37
CA ILE A 28 -3.98 -0.13 -0.13
C ILE A 28 -3.67 -0.07 1.37
N PRO A 29 -3.67 -1.23 2.06
CA PRO A 29 -3.48 -1.29 3.50
C PRO A 29 -2.04 -1.01 3.92
N GLY A 30 -1.86 -0.84 5.23
CA GLY A 30 -0.56 -0.76 5.88
C GLY A 30 0.15 -2.12 5.94
N TRP A 31 1.38 -2.10 6.48
CA TRP A 31 2.14 -3.32 6.73
C TRP A 31 1.41 -4.20 7.75
N SER A 32 1.42 -5.51 7.53
CA SER A 32 0.70 -6.52 8.33
C SER A 32 -0.84 -6.39 8.35
N GLN A 33 -1.41 -5.49 7.56
CA GLN A 33 -2.84 -5.28 7.45
C GLN A 33 -3.41 -5.93 6.16
N THR A 34 -4.72 -6.04 6.11
CA THR A 34 -5.45 -6.70 5.01
C THR A 34 -6.56 -5.82 4.47
N ALA A 35 -7.19 -6.23 3.38
CA ALA A 35 -8.37 -5.56 2.82
C ALA A 35 -9.51 -5.37 3.84
N ALA A 36 -9.57 -6.22 4.87
CA ALA A 36 -10.59 -6.14 5.93
C ALA A 36 -10.48 -4.88 6.80
N GLU A 37 -9.31 -4.25 6.88
CA GLU A 37 -9.11 -2.95 7.52
C GLU A 37 -10.10 -1.89 7.00
N TRP A 38 -10.40 -1.96 5.72
CA TRP A 38 -11.23 -0.99 5.02
C TRP A 38 -12.74 -1.27 5.07
N GLN A 39 -13.17 -2.40 5.66
CA GLN A 39 -14.55 -2.87 5.54
C GLN A 39 -15.58 -1.79 5.91
N LYS A 40 -15.42 -1.15 7.08
CA LYS A 40 -16.35 -0.11 7.55
C LYS A 40 -16.39 1.12 6.64
N ASN A 41 -15.22 1.54 6.15
CA ASN A 41 -15.13 2.67 5.23
C ASN A 41 -15.73 2.32 3.87
N ALA A 42 -15.46 1.11 3.39
CA ALA A 42 -15.93 0.61 2.11
C ALA A 42 -17.46 0.51 2.05
N GLU A 43 -18.11 0.07 3.12
CA GLU A 43 -19.58 -0.01 3.20
C GLU A 43 -20.25 1.31 2.80
N THR A 44 -19.77 2.45 3.31
CA THR A 44 -20.29 3.78 2.94
C THR A 44 -19.83 4.20 1.54
N LEU A 45 -18.57 3.95 1.20
CA LEU A 45 -18.01 4.40 -0.08
C LEU A 45 -18.59 3.67 -1.28
N THR A 46 -19.04 2.41 -1.13
CA THR A 46 -19.66 1.62 -2.21
C THR A 46 -20.99 2.18 -2.70
N GLU A 47 -21.63 3.08 -1.95
CA GLU A 47 -22.84 3.79 -2.41
C GLU A 47 -22.53 4.72 -3.60
N HIS A 48 -21.29 5.19 -3.74
CA HIS A 48 -20.90 6.20 -4.73
C HIS A 48 -19.65 5.86 -5.53
N ARG A 49 -18.96 4.76 -5.21
CA ARG A 49 -17.67 4.36 -5.77
C ARG A 49 -17.60 2.87 -6.04
N ARG A 50 -16.85 2.49 -7.06
CA ARG A 50 -16.37 1.12 -7.19
C ARG A 50 -15.14 0.96 -6.28
N VAL A 51 -15.32 0.43 -5.08
CA VAL A 51 -14.23 0.19 -4.13
C VAL A 51 -13.52 -1.12 -4.45
N ILE A 52 -12.19 -1.12 -4.37
CA ILE A 52 -11.33 -2.30 -4.52
C ILE A 52 -10.26 -2.20 -3.43
N ALA A 53 -10.47 -2.91 -2.32
CA ALA A 53 -9.52 -2.97 -1.22
C ALA A 53 -8.61 -4.18 -1.42
N LEU A 54 -7.30 -3.96 -1.53
CA LEU A 54 -6.32 -5.00 -1.85
C LEU A 54 -5.80 -5.69 -0.59
N ASP A 55 -5.65 -7.01 -0.68
CA ASP A 55 -4.65 -7.72 0.10
C ASP A 55 -3.34 -7.66 -0.69
N MET A 56 -2.33 -6.98 -0.14
CA MET A 56 -1.04 -6.89 -0.82
C MET A 56 -0.31 -8.25 -0.80
N ARG A 57 0.69 -8.42 -1.66
CA ARG A 57 1.60 -9.56 -1.63
C ARG A 57 2.01 -9.91 -0.20
N GLY A 58 1.85 -11.18 0.21
CA GLY A 58 2.19 -11.66 1.54
C GLY A 58 1.15 -11.39 2.62
N HIS A 59 0.05 -10.70 2.29
CA HIS A 59 -0.98 -10.30 3.25
C HIS A 59 -2.33 -10.95 2.91
N GLY A 60 -3.17 -11.10 3.92
CA GLY A 60 -4.54 -11.58 3.78
C GLY A 60 -4.64 -12.88 2.98
N GLU A 61 -5.55 -12.88 2.01
CA GLU A 61 -5.80 -14.02 1.11
C GLU A 61 -4.96 -14.00 -0.18
N SER A 62 -4.03 -13.03 -0.31
CA SER A 62 -3.07 -12.99 -1.41
C SER A 62 -1.96 -14.02 -1.24
N ASP A 63 -1.35 -14.43 -2.35
CA ASP A 63 -0.19 -15.32 -2.33
C ASP A 63 0.96 -14.79 -1.49
N LYS A 64 1.68 -15.70 -0.85
CA LYS A 64 2.79 -15.44 0.08
C LYS A 64 4.11 -16.03 -0.44
N PRO A 65 4.64 -15.51 -1.57
CA PRO A 65 5.92 -15.98 -2.07
C PRO A 65 7.05 -15.62 -1.11
N ASN A 66 8.15 -16.35 -1.15
CA ASN A 66 9.33 -16.09 -0.34
C ASN A 66 10.23 -14.94 -0.86
N TYR A 67 9.70 -14.07 -1.74
CA TYR A 67 10.43 -12.97 -2.37
C TYR A 67 9.53 -11.78 -2.74
N GLY A 68 10.16 -10.64 -3.04
CA GLY A 68 9.46 -9.50 -3.64
C GLY A 68 8.79 -8.54 -2.65
N TYR A 69 9.22 -8.55 -1.39
CA TYR A 69 8.67 -7.69 -0.33
C TYR A 69 9.36 -6.30 -0.27
N ARG A 70 9.59 -5.70 -1.44
CA ARG A 70 10.13 -4.35 -1.57
C ARG A 70 9.05 -3.42 -2.11
N VAL A 71 9.01 -2.19 -1.64
CA VAL A 71 7.99 -1.19 -2.02
C VAL A 71 7.88 -1.04 -3.54
N GLY A 72 9.01 -0.99 -4.27
CA GLY A 72 8.99 -0.94 -5.73
C GLY A 72 8.35 -2.17 -6.40
N ARG A 73 8.46 -3.39 -5.79
CA ARG A 73 7.76 -4.57 -6.30
C ARG A 73 6.26 -4.49 -5.99
N LEU A 74 5.88 -3.99 -4.81
CA LEU A 74 4.47 -3.78 -4.47
C LEU A 74 3.83 -2.73 -5.40
N ALA A 75 4.58 -1.70 -5.78
CA ALA A 75 4.14 -0.70 -6.77
C ALA A 75 3.95 -1.32 -8.16
N LYS A 76 4.81 -2.27 -8.57
CA LYS A 76 4.63 -3.03 -9.80
C LYS A 76 3.39 -3.93 -9.72
N ASP A 77 3.15 -4.59 -8.59
CA ASP A 77 1.93 -5.38 -8.38
C ASP A 77 0.68 -4.49 -8.52
N LEU A 78 0.68 -3.28 -7.95
CA LEU A 78 -0.40 -2.30 -8.15
C LEU A 78 -0.60 -1.95 -9.63
N SER A 79 0.48 -1.70 -10.37
CA SER A 79 0.40 -1.44 -11.83
C SER A 79 -0.26 -2.60 -12.56
N GLU A 80 0.13 -3.84 -12.26
CA GLU A 80 -0.44 -5.03 -12.86
C GLU A 80 -1.92 -5.24 -12.48
N VAL A 81 -2.31 -4.89 -11.25
CA VAL A 81 -3.74 -4.88 -10.84
C VAL A 81 -4.55 -3.91 -11.69
N LEU A 82 -4.05 -2.68 -11.91
CA LEU A 82 -4.73 -1.71 -12.75
C LEU A 82 -4.88 -2.20 -14.18
N ASP A 83 -3.86 -2.86 -14.73
CA ASP A 83 -3.88 -3.45 -16.07
C ASP A 83 -4.91 -4.59 -16.17
N LYS A 84 -4.88 -5.54 -15.22
CA LYS A 84 -5.78 -6.70 -15.20
C LYS A 84 -7.25 -6.32 -15.03
N LEU A 85 -7.52 -5.27 -14.28
CA LEU A 85 -8.87 -4.77 -14.07
C LEU A 85 -9.33 -3.76 -15.14
N GLY A 86 -8.46 -3.44 -16.13
CA GLY A 86 -8.76 -2.51 -17.22
C GLY A 86 -8.98 -1.06 -16.72
N LEU A 87 -8.30 -0.66 -15.65
CA LEU A 87 -8.50 0.63 -15.01
C LEU A 87 -7.55 1.69 -15.59
N SER A 88 -8.07 2.57 -16.43
CA SER A 88 -7.32 3.70 -17.01
C SER A 88 -7.40 4.98 -16.19
N SER A 89 -8.32 5.05 -15.23
CA SER A 89 -8.56 6.22 -14.36
C SER A 89 -9.00 5.73 -12.99
N VAL A 90 -8.23 6.05 -11.94
CA VAL A 90 -8.48 5.58 -10.56
C VAL A 90 -8.21 6.66 -9.54
N ASP A 91 -8.91 6.58 -8.41
CA ASP A 91 -8.51 7.22 -7.17
C ASP A 91 -7.70 6.20 -6.33
N LEU A 92 -6.64 6.64 -5.64
CA LEU A 92 -5.83 5.80 -4.77
C LEU A 92 -5.93 6.28 -3.32
N LEU A 93 -6.17 5.34 -2.42
CA LEU A 93 -6.11 5.57 -0.98
C LEU A 93 -5.09 4.61 -0.38
N GLY A 94 -4.11 5.13 0.33
CA GLY A 94 -3.10 4.34 1.04
C GLY A 94 -3.06 4.66 2.51
N HIS A 95 -2.80 3.65 3.32
CA HIS A 95 -2.50 3.79 4.74
C HIS A 95 -1.07 3.31 5.00
N SER A 96 -0.28 4.11 5.75
CA SER A 96 1.07 3.74 6.15
C SER A 96 1.91 3.21 4.97
N MET A 97 2.35 1.93 4.98
CA MET A 97 3.06 1.31 3.87
C MET A 97 2.33 1.48 2.52
N GLY A 98 1.00 1.48 2.50
CA GLY A 98 0.21 1.71 1.29
C GLY A 98 0.50 3.07 0.64
N CYS A 99 0.80 4.10 1.43
CA CYS A 99 1.25 5.40 0.91
C CYS A 99 2.61 5.28 0.21
N ALA A 100 3.55 4.53 0.80
CA ALA A 100 4.86 4.30 0.19
C ALA A 100 4.73 3.56 -1.15
N VAL A 101 3.81 2.59 -1.24
CA VAL A 101 3.49 1.89 -2.49
C VAL A 101 2.95 2.87 -3.53
N ILE A 102 2.05 3.79 -3.16
CA ILE A 102 1.51 4.80 -4.06
C ILE A 102 2.61 5.74 -4.57
N TRP A 103 3.48 6.24 -3.70
CA TRP A 103 4.59 7.11 -4.13
C TRP A 103 5.54 6.38 -5.08
N ALA A 104 5.90 5.14 -4.78
CA ALA A 104 6.73 4.34 -5.68
C ALA A 104 6.01 4.05 -7.02
N TYR A 105 4.69 3.87 -7.01
CA TYR A 105 3.91 3.71 -8.24
C TYR A 105 3.98 5.00 -9.09
N LEU A 106 3.79 6.18 -8.48
CA LEU A 106 3.84 7.46 -9.19
C LEU A 106 5.24 7.75 -9.77
N ASP A 107 6.30 7.38 -9.03
CA ASP A 107 7.68 7.54 -9.48
C ASP A 107 8.02 6.61 -10.66
N LEU A 108 7.63 5.33 -10.58
CA LEU A 108 7.98 4.31 -11.56
C LEU A 108 7.10 4.30 -12.81
N PHE A 109 5.81 4.62 -12.68
CA PHE A 109 4.80 4.48 -13.73
C PHE A 109 4.10 5.80 -14.12
N GLY A 110 4.38 6.86 -13.39
CA GLY A 110 3.80 8.19 -13.60
C GLY A 110 2.33 8.30 -13.11
N PRO A 111 1.80 9.55 -13.11
CA PRO A 111 0.49 9.85 -12.54
C PRO A 111 -0.69 9.68 -13.52
N ASN A 112 -0.47 9.30 -14.78
CA ASN A 112 -1.46 9.42 -15.85
C ASN A 112 -2.81 8.73 -15.57
N ARG A 113 -2.82 7.67 -14.75
CA ARG A 113 -4.04 6.93 -14.37
C ARG A 113 -4.67 7.45 -13.09
N VAL A 114 -3.96 8.28 -12.31
CA VAL A 114 -4.37 8.67 -10.95
C VAL A 114 -5.07 10.01 -10.99
N GLN A 115 -6.33 10.04 -10.51
CA GLN A 115 -7.14 11.26 -10.47
C GLN A 115 -7.03 11.96 -9.12
N ARG A 116 -7.08 11.19 -8.04
CA ARG A 116 -7.06 11.70 -6.67
C ARG A 116 -6.24 10.77 -5.78
N LEU A 117 -5.65 11.38 -4.74
CA LEU A 117 -4.89 10.67 -3.72
C LEU A 117 -5.48 10.96 -2.34
N VAL A 118 -5.57 9.93 -1.53
CA VAL A 118 -5.77 10.03 -0.08
C VAL A 118 -4.64 9.26 0.59
N LEU A 119 -3.84 9.96 1.37
CA LEU A 119 -2.66 9.41 2.06
C LEU A 119 -2.88 9.52 3.56
N VAL A 120 -2.92 8.39 4.24
CA VAL A 120 -3.25 8.29 5.66
C VAL A 120 -2.03 7.80 6.42
N ASP A 121 -1.61 8.58 7.42
CA ASP A 121 -0.62 8.23 8.44
C ASP A 121 0.72 7.71 7.89
N GLN A 122 1.32 8.47 6.97
CA GLN A 122 2.67 8.20 6.46
C GLN A 122 3.36 9.49 6.02
N ALA A 123 4.55 9.71 6.53
CA ALA A 123 5.44 10.74 6.02
C ALA A 123 6.05 10.33 4.66
N PRO A 124 6.26 11.27 3.73
CA PRO A 124 6.92 10.98 2.46
C PRO A 124 8.39 10.60 2.63
N CYS A 125 8.96 10.87 3.78
CA CYS A 125 10.35 10.57 4.12
C CYS A 125 10.44 9.90 5.48
N MET A 126 11.15 8.77 5.55
CA MET A 126 11.33 7.98 6.78
C MET A 126 12.51 8.47 7.62
N PHE A 127 13.41 9.26 7.04
CA PHE A 127 14.58 9.82 7.68
C PHE A 127 14.55 11.34 7.72
N PRO A 128 15.11 12.00 8.75
CA PRO A 128 15.28 13.44 8.75
C PRO A 128 16.21 13.85 7.59
N GLN A 129 15.83 14.89 6.88
CA GLN A 129 16.68 15.45 5.83
C GLN A 129 17.74 16.37 6.44
N ALA A 130 18.95 16.37 5.88
CA ALA A 130 20.07 17.15 6.41
C ALA A 130 19.77 18.67 6.50
N GLN A 131 18.95 19.16 5.55
CA GLN A 131 18.56 20.57 5.46
C GLN A 131 17.42 20.97 6.40
N TRP A 132 16.80 20.03 7.14
CA TRP A 132 15.71 20.35 8.06
C TRP A 132 16.24 20.98 9.35
N SER A 133 15.57 22.01 9.83
CA SER A 133 15.78 22.55 11.17
C SER A 133 15.32 21.55 12.26
N ASP A 134 15.80 21.76 13.49
CA ASP A 134 15.38 20.92 14.62
C ASP A 134 13.87 20.97 14.85
N GLU A 135 13.24 22.12 14.62
CA GLU A 135 11.78 22.27 14.69
C GLU A 135 11.10 21.40 13.60
N GLN A 136 11.60 21.42 12.37
CA GLN A 136 11.06 20.59 11.30
C GLN A 136 11.22 19.11 11.61
N ARG A 137 12.40 18.68 12.10
CA ARG A 137 12.66 17.30 12.51
C ARG A 137 11.69 16.81 13.59
N SER A 138 11.39 17.66 14.59
CA SER A 138 10.45 17.32 15.64
C SER A 138 9.00 17.24 15.17
N ARG A 139 8.62 18.02 14.16
CA ARG A 139 7.24 18.07 13.63
C ARG A 139 6.92 16.94 12.65
N PHE A 140 7.90 16.49 11.86
CA PHE A 140 7.64 15.49 10.82
C PHE A 140 7.71 14.04 11.29
N GLY A 141 8.06 13.78 12.55
CA GLY A 141 7.95 12.46 13.17
C GLY A 141 8.61 11.33 12.36
N CYS A 142 9.90 11.51 11.99
CA CYS A 142 10.61 10.46 11.28
C CYS A 142 10.70 9.19 12.12
N PHE A 143 10.42 8.04 11.52
CA PHE A 143 10.49 6.73 12.18
C PHE A 143 11.92 6.38 12.59
N TYR A 144 12.92 6.80 11.80
CA TYR A 144 14.32 6.48 11.99
C TYR A 144 15.15 7.76 11.97
N GLN A 145 16.12 7.86 12.86
CA GLN A 145 17.07 8.97 12.88
C GLN A 145 18.32 8.65 12.06
N THR A 146 18.69 7.37 12.02
CA THR A 146 19.90 6.87 11.35
C THR A 146 19.60 5.57 10.59
N ALA A 147 20.53 5.14 9.74
CA ALA A 147 20.45 3.84 9.07
C ALA A 147 20.54 2.68 10.06
N ASP A 148 21.28 2.84 11.15
CA ASP A 148 21.43 1.80 12.18
C ASP A 148 20.10 1.50 12.89
N ASP A 149 19.22 2.49 13.04
CA ASP A 149 17.88 2.30 13.61
C ASP A 149 17.03 1.33 12.76
N VAL A 150 17.22 1.34 11.43
CA VAL A 150 16.53 0.41 10.51
C VAL A 150 17.02 -1.02 10.72
N ASP A 151 18.34 -1.19 10.88
CA ASP A 151 18.93 -2.50 11.10
C ASP A 151 18.48 -3.08 12.46
N GLU A 152 18.40 -2.25 13.48
CA GLU A 152 17.90 -2.66 14.80
C GLU A 152 16.41 -3.04 14.73
N PHE A 153 15.59 -2.25 14.06
CA PHE A 153 14.18 -2.58 13.83
C PHE A 153 14.02 -3.91 13.09
N ALA A 154 14.78 -4.12 12.01
CA ALA A 154 14.72 -5.34 11.22
C ALA A 154 15.10 -6.59 12.07
N LYS A 155 16.14 -6.50 12.91
CA LYS A 155 16.52 -7.57 13.83
C LYS A 155 15.41 -7.89 14.84
N ASN A 156 14.76 -6.86 15.38
CA ASN A 156 13.68 -7.02 16.37
C ASN A 156 12.44 -7.65 15.77
N VAL A 157 12.09 -7.31 14.53
CA VAL A 157 10.96 -7.93 13.81
C VAL A 157 11.22 -9.40 13.52
N LEU A 158 12.44 -9.74 13.03
CA LEU A 158 12.82 -11.13 12.77
C LEU A 158 12.83 -11.96 14.06
N ALA A 159 13.39 -11.43 15.15
CA ALA A 159 13.41 -12.10 16.45
C ALA A 159 12.00 -12.30 17.05
N ALA A 160 11.02 -11.49 16.67
CA ALA A 160 9.63 -11.66 17.08
C ALA A 160 8.92 -12.77 16.28
N SER A 161 9.24 -12.91 14.97
CA SER A 161 8.66 -13.93 14.11
C SER A 161 9.14 -15.37 14.41
N ASP A 162 10.31 -15.49 15.04
CA ASP A 162 10.87 -16.80 15.42
C ASP A 162 10.25 -17.37 16.73
N ARG A 163 9.28 -16.68 17.32
CA ARG A 163 8.65 -17.08 18.60
C ARG A 163 7.24 -17.70 18.46
N GLU A 164 6.78 -17.87 17.23
CA GLU A 164 5.54 -18.58 16.90
C GLU A 164 5.86 -19.95 16.26
#